data_2867d001743ac4463fc1c2fdc26436e5
#
_entry.id   2867d001743ac4463fc1c2fdc26436e5
#
_cell.length_a   1.000
_cell.length_b   1.000
_cell.length_c   1.000
_cell.angle_alpha   90.00
_cell.angle_beta   90.00
_cell.angle_gamma   90.00
#
_symmetry.space_group_name_H-M   'P 1'
#
loop_
_entity.id
_entity.type
_entity.pdbx_description
1 polymer ?
#
loop_
_entity_poly.entity_id
_entity_poly.type
_entity_poly.pdbx_seq_one_letter_code
_entity_poly.pdbx_strand_id
1 'polypeptide(L)'
;ADELLTMGCRRVDRVILTHFDDDHINGVEHLLARMGAETLTIPKAEGGAALDRLLELAERYGMDVETVTEETHLPFGNGELTIFPPLGVSGSNELGLTVLASAGEHDFLITGDMERATEKKLIETYELPEMDVLMAGHHGSKNSTSKELLDAVTPGTVIISVGSNSYGHPAEDPLRRLARAGCDIYRTDRHGTVYLSFD
;
A
#
# COMPACT_ATOMS: atom_id res chain seq x y z
N ALA A 1 4.58 12.84 -7.58
CA ALA A 1 5.16 14.15 -7.23
C ALA A 1 4.30 15.30 -7.74
N ASP A 2 3.95 15.34 -9.05
CA ASP A 2 3.28 16.49 -9.65
C ASP A 2 1.93 16.81 -8.99
N GLU A 3 1.10 15.81 -8.75
CA GLU A 3 -0.18 15.97 -8.05
C GLU A 3 0.01 16.56 -6.63
N LEU A 4 0.94 16.03 -5.86
CA LEU A 4 1.23 16.55 -4.52
C LEU A 4 1.70 18.01 -4.57
N LEU A 5 2.53 18.37 -5.55
CA LEU A 5 2.97 19.74 -5.75
C LEU A 5 1.81 20.67 -6.13
N THR A 6 0.87 20.23 -6.97
CA THR A 6 -0.34 21.01 -7.31
C THR A 6 -1.26 21.23 -6.11
N MET A 7 -1.29 20.28 -5.17
CA MET A 7 -1.99 20.40 -3.89
C MET A 7 -1.24 21.28 -2.87
N GLY A 8 -0.07 21.81 -3.22
CA GLY A 8 0.74 22.67 -2.35
C GLY A 8 1.68 21.90 -1.40
N CYS A 9 1.70 20.56 -1.49
CA CYS A 9 2.64 19.74 -0.74
C CYS A 9 4.05 19.90 -1.33
N ARG A 10 5.00 20.42 -0.55
CA ARG A 10 6.37 20.71 -1.02
C ARG A 10 7.42 19.75 -0.50
N ARG A 11 7.06 18.93 0.48
CA ARG A 11 7.92 17.95 1.12
C ARG A 11 7.08 16.76 1.57
N VAL A 12 7.67 15.60 1.61
CA VAL A 12 7.07 14.39 2.15
C VAL A 12 7.82 14.05 3.44
N ASP A 13 7.11 13.85 4.53
CA ASP A 13 7.75 13.48 5.80
C ASP A 13 8.26 12.04 5.73
N ARG A 14 7.47 11.16 5.10
CA ARG A 14 7.75 9.72 5.07
C ARG A 14 7.34 9.08 3.75
N VAL A 15 8.20 8.22 3.22
CA VAL A 15 7.89 7.28 2.14
C VAL A 15 7.83 5.89 2.73
N ILE A 16 6.70 5.21 2.59
CA ILE A 16 6.52 3.84 3.05
C ILE A 16 6.45 2.94 1.81
N LEU A 17 7.35 1.98 1.71
CA LEU A 17 7.34 0.98 0.64
C LEU A 17 6.77 -0.32 1.19
N THR A 18 5.73 -0.83 0.56
CA THR A 18 5.16 -2.11 0.96
C THR A 18 6.12 -3.25 0.70
N HIS A 19 6.80 -3.27 -0.44
CA HIS A 19 7.79 -4.26 -0.85
C HIS A 19 8.73 -3.69 -1.93
N PHE A 20 9.61 -4.53 -2.49
CA PHE A 20 10.73 -4.07 -3.32
C PHE A 20 10.58 -4.35 -4.83
N ASP A 21 9.40 -4.70 -5.31
CA ASP A 21 9.20 -4.93 -6.75
C ASP A 21 9.28 -3.61 -7.52
N ASP A 22 9.78 -3.67 -8.76
CA ASP A 22 10.14 -2.49 -9.55
C ASP A 22 8.98 -1.50 -9.72
N ASP A 23 7.76 -1.97 -9.89
CA ASP A 23 6.57 -1.13 -10.06
C ASP A 23 6.15 -0.40 -8.76
N HIS A 24 6.68 -0.81 -7.61
CA HIS A 24 6.50 -0.14 -6.32
C HIS A 24 7.65 0.81 -5.96
N ILE A 25 8.86 0.58 -6.47
CA ILE A 25 10.04 1.37 -6.09
C ILE A 25 10.58 2.30 -7.17
N ASN A 26 10.27 2.07 -8.45
CA ASN A 26 10.85 2.83 -9.57
C ASN A 26 10.53 4.33 -9.56
N GLY A 27 9.45 4.73 -8.88
CA GLY A 27 9.04 6.13 -8.73
C GLY A 27 9.75 6.89 -7.60
N VAL A 28 10.46 6.21 -6.70
CA VAL A 28 11.04 6.80 -5.49
C VAL A 28 12.07 7.88 -5.83
N GLU A 29 13.03 7.59 -6.71
CA GLU A 29 14.04 8.56 -7.10
C GLU A 29 13.44 9.81 -7.75
N HIS A 30 12.39 9.64 -8.57
CA HIS A 30 11.69 10.77 -9.17
C HIS A 30 10.95 11.62 -8.12
N LEU A 31 10.33 10.98 -7.13
CA LEU A 31 9.70 11.67 -6.01
C LEU A 31 10.73 12.49 -5.23
N LEU A 32 11.82 11.86 -4.83
CA LEU A 32 12.88 12.49 -4.02
C LEU A 32 13.55 13.66 -4.74
N ALA A 33 13.79 13.53 -6.04
CA ALA A 33 14.38 14.60 -6.84
C ALA A 33 13.49 15.86 -6.91
N ARG A 34 12.19 15.71 -6.72
CA ARG A 34 11.24 16.84 -6.85
C ARG A 34 10.79 17.42 -5.50
N MET A 35 10.68 16.60 -4.47
CA MET A 35 10.07 17.00 -3.21
C MET A 35 10.99 16.75 -2.02
N GLY A 36 11.86 15.72 -2.09
CA GLY A 36 12.56 15.19 -0.94
C GLY A 36 11.64 14.46 0.03
N ALA A 37 12.23 13.71 0.95
CA ALA A 37 11.54 13.08 2.06
C ALA A 37 12.46 13.00 3.27
N GLU A 38 11.90 12.85 4.48
CA GLU A 38 12.70 12.74 5.70
C GLU A 38 13.05 11.29 5.99
N THR A 39 12.06 10.40 5.90
CA THR A 39 12.19 9.00 6.30
C THR A 39 11.76 8.06 5.18
N LEU A 40 12.52 7.00 5.00
CA LEU A 40 12.18 5.84 4.18
C LEU A 40 11.84 4.66 5.11
N THR A 41 10.60 4.21 5.08
CA THR A 41 10.13 3.04 5.86
C THR A 41 9.97 1.85 4.95
N ILE A 42 10.61 0.75 5.28
CA ILE A 42 10.71 -0.45 4.44
C ILE A 42 10.45 -1.73 5.24
N PRO A 43 10.04 -2.83 4.60
CA PRO A 43 10.02 -4.14 5.24
C PRO A 43 11.44 -4.65 5.51
N LYS A 44 11.56 -5.58 6.46
CA LYS A 44 12.82 -6.28 6.70
C LYS A 44 13.18 -7.11 5.47
N ALA A 45 14.42 -6.97 5.01
CA ALA A 45 14.98 -7.77 3.95
C ALA A 45 16.43 -8.20 4.28
N GLU A 46 16.86 -9.33 3.74
CA GLU A 46 18.22 -9.86 3.97
C GLU A 46 19.26 -9.30 2.98
N GLY A 47 18.82 -8.45 2.02
CA GLY A 47 19.64 -7.84 0.99
C GLY A 47 18.99 -7.91 -0.39
N GLY A 48 19.71 -7.47 -1.42
CA GLY A 48 19.28 -7.49 -2.81
C GLY A 48 19.45 -6.14 -3.51
N ALA A 49 19.58 -6.17 -4.84
CA ALA A 49 19.89 -4.97 -5.64
C ALA A 49 18.84 -3.84 -5.48
N ALA A 50 17.57 -4.19 -5.26
CA ALA A 50 16.52 -3.21 -5.02
C ALA A 50 16.72 -2.50 -3.68
N LEU A 51 17.01 -3.26 -2.60
CA LEU A 51 17.31 -2.68 -1.30
C LEU A 51 18.58 -1.82 -1.36
N ASP A 52 19.67 -2.34 -1.95
CA ASP A 52 20.92 -1.60 -2.07
C ASP A 52 20.71 -0.25 -2.77
N ARG A 53 19.97 -0.24 -3.88
CA ARG A 53 19.60 0.99 -4.61
C ARG A 53 18.79 1.96 -3.74
N LEU A 54 17.85 1.47 -2.96
CA LEU A 54 17.03 2.30 -2.08
C LEU A 54 17.88 2.92 -0.94
N LEU A 55 18.81 2.14 -0.37
CA LEU A 55 19.73 2.65 0.66
C LEU A 55 20.68 3.71 0.10
N GLU A 56 21.19 3.52 -1.13
CA GLU A 56 21.99 4.54 -1.83
C GLU A 56 21.18 5.82 -2.10
N LEU A 57 19.89 5.69 -2.45
CA LEU A 57 19.01 6.84 -2.61
C LEU A 57 18.77 7.55 -1.28
N ALA A 58 18.49 6.80 -0.21
CA ALA A 58 18.29 7.35 1.12
C ALA A 58 19.53 8.13 1.58
N GLU A 59 20.73 7.57 1.41
CA GLU A 59 21.99 8.27 1.73
C GLU A 59 22.15 9.54 0.88
N ARG A 60 21.93 9.46 -0.45
CA ARG A 60 22.06 10.59 -1.38
C ARG A 60 21.13 11.75 -1.02
N TYR A 61 19.92 11.46 -0.57
CA TYR A 61 18.91 12.47 -0.26
C TYR A 61 18.84 12.79 1.24
N GLY A 62 19.70 12.19 2.07
CA GLY A 62 19.81 12.47 3.51
C GLY A 62 18.57 12.00 4.28
N MET A 63 18.00 10.86 3.92
CA MET A 63 16.84 10.28 4.58
C MET A 63 17.27 9.33 5.70
N ASP A 64 16.50 9.31 6.76
CA ASP A 64 16.56 8.23 7.75
C ASP A 64 15.88 6.97 7.18
N VAL A 65 16.45 5.79 7.49
CA VAL A 65 15.87 4.52 7.06
C VAL A 65 15.34 3.75 8.27
N GLU A 66 14.07 3.42 8.23
CA GLU A 66 13.40 2.64 9.26
C GLU A 66 12.92 1.30 8.69
N THR A 67 13.27 0.22 9.38
CA THR A 67 12.84 -1.14 9.01
C THR A 67 11.76 -1.63 9.96
N VAL A 68 10.61 -2.02 9.41
CA VAL A 68 9.49 -2.53 10.20
C VAL A 68 9.66 -4.02 10.44
N THR A 69 9.75 -4.41 11.71
CA THR A 69 9.88 -5.81 12.17
C THR A 69 8.79 -6.21 13.16
N GLU A 70 8.03 -5.25 13.65
CA GLU A 70 6.90 -5.42 14.56
C GLU A 70 5.83 -4.40 14.22
N GLU A 71 4.61 -4.57 14.73
CA GLU A 71 3.54 -3.61 14.57
C GLU A 71 3.99 -2.22 15.05
N THR A 72 3.88 -1.22 14.18
CA THR A 72 4.42 0.12 14.39
C THR A 72 3.31 1.15 14.21
N HIS A 73 3.17 2.04 15.19
CA HIS A 73 2.18 3.12 15.19
C HIS A 73 2.85 4.48 14.97
N LEU A 74 2.40 5.22 13.96
CA LEU A 74 2.93 6.52 13.59
C LEU A 74 1.80 7.56 13.56
N PRO A 75 1.83 8.57 14.42
CA PRO A 75 0.81 9.63 14.38
C PRO A 75 0.99 10.51 13.13
N PHE A 76 -0.11 10.93 12.52
CA PHE A 76 -0.12 11.97 11.49
C PHE A 76 -1.36 12.87 11.63
N GLY A 77 -1.16 14.19 11.69
CA GLY A 77 -2.28 15.12 11.88
C GLY A 77 -3.14 14.75 13.09
N ASN A 78 -4.41 14.41 12.84
CA ASN A 78 -5.36 13.90 13.83
C ASN A 78 -5.61 12.38 13.72
N GLY A 79 -4.78 11.69 12.96
CA GLY A 79 -4.90 10.25 12.70
C GLY A 79 -3.64 9.48 13.08
N GLU A 80 -3.65 8.19 12.73
CA GLU A 80 -2.57 7.25 12.99
C GLU A 80 -2.37 6.33 11.78
N LEU A 81 -1.12 6.02 11.46
CA LEU A 81 -0.75 4.92 10.60
C LEU A 81 -0.35 3.73 11.46
N THR A 82 -1.01 2.61 11.31
CA THR A 82 -0.56 1.33 11.84
C THR A 82 0.12 0.57 10.71
N ILE A 83 1.40 0.25 10.87
CA ILE A 83 2.18 -0.50 9.88
C ILE A 83 2.40 -1.91 10.43
N PHE A 84 1.83 -2.89 9.74
CA PHE A 84 2.00 -4.30 10.10
C PHE A 84 3.25 -4.86 9.42
N PRO A 85 4.07 -5.63 10.15
CA PRO A 85 5.28 -6.25 9.61
C PRO A 85 4.94 -7.33 8.59
N PRO A 86 5.93 -7.82 7.82
CA PRO A 86 5.76 -8.94 6.91
C PRO A 86 5.22 -10.19 7.61
N LEU A 87 4.15 -10.77 7.11
CA LEU A 87 3.51 -11.99 7.63
C LEU A 87 3.80 -13.22 6.78
N GLY A 88 4.28 -13.02 5.55
CA GLY A 88 4.67 -14.12 4.68
C GLY A 88 5.92 -14.85 5.12
N VAL A 89 6.23 -15.92 4.42
CA VAL A 89 7.43 -16.75 4.73
C VAL A 89 8.50 -16.66 3.64
N SER A 90 8.12 -16.25 2.43
CA SER A 90 9.04 -16.10 1.29
C SER A 90 8.39 -15.36 0.14
N GLY A 91 9.20 -14.77 -0.74
CA GLY A 91 8.73 -13.98 -1.89
C GLY A 91 8.53 -12.50 -1.56
N SER A 92 8.84 -11.62 -2.50
CA SER A 92 8.78 -10.17 -2.32
C SER A 92 7.38 -9.72 -1.89
N ASN A 93 6.35 -10.16 -2.58
CA ASN A 93 4.96 -9.82 -2.32
C ASN A 93 4.49 -10.23 -0.92
N GLU A 94 4.87 -11.46 -0.49
CA GLU A 94 4.45 -12.03 0.78
C GLU A 94 5.22 -11.45 1.98
N LEU A 95 6.41 -10.90 1.74
CA LEU A 95 7.24 -10.23 2.74
C LEU A 95 7.00 -8.71 2.77
N GLY A 96 5.89 -8.26 2.23
CA GLY A 96 5.50 -6.86 2.21
C GLY A 96 4.87 -6.37 3.51
N LEU A 97 4.85 -5.03 3.66
CA LEU A 97 4.13 -4.35 4.74
C LEU A 97 2.65 -4.19 4.37
N THR A 98 1.82 -4.19 5.39
CA THR A 98 0.44 -3.69 5.30
C THR A 98 0.35 -2.38 6.05
N VAL A 99 -0.42 -1.43 5.53
CA VAL A 99 -0.62 -0.12 6.17
C VAL A 99 -2.11 0.13 6.36
N LEU A 100 -2.48 0.39 7.60
CA LEU A 100 -3.79 0.91 7.98
C LEU A 100 -3.63 2.39 8.32
N ALA A 101 -4.36 3.26 7.64
CA ALA A 101 -4.45 4.67 7.96
C ALA A 101 -5.81 4.97 8.58
N SER A 102 -5.82 5.43 9.81
CA SER A 102 -7.04 5.77 10.56
C SER A 102 -7.08 7.27 10.85
N ALA A 103 -8.15 7.96 10.46
CA ALA A 103 -8.32 9.39 10.72
C ALA A 103 -9.79 9.71 11.03
N GLY A 104 -10.07 10.14 12.26
CA GLY A 104 -11.45 10.33 12.73
C GLY A 104 -12.19 8.99 12.78
N GLU A 105 -13.28 8.88 12.01
CA GLU A 105 -14.08 7.66 11.91
C GLU A 105 -13.79 6.89 10.60
N HIS A 106 -12.68 7.22 9.91
CA HIS A 106 -12.38 6.66 8.59
C HIS A 106 -11.11 5.82 8.62
N ASP A 107 -11.21 4.63 8.02
CA ASP A 107 -10.15 3.64 7.94
C ASP A 107 -9.83 3.26 6.49
N PHE A 108 -8.55 3.30 6.16
CA PHE A 108 -8.03 2.98 4.83
C PHE A 108 -6.94 1.92 4.91
N LEU A 109 -7.13 0.77 4.26
CA LEU A 109 -6.20 -0.35 4.27
C LEU A 109 -5.46 -0.50 2.94
N ILE A 110 -4.13 -0.60 3.03
CA ILE A 110 -3.22 -0.90 1.90
C ILE A 110 -2.54 -2.23 2.20
N THR A 111 -2.82 -3.25 1.41
CA THR A 111 -2.29 -4.61 1.61
C THR A 111 -1.03 -4.91 0.80
N GLY A 112 -0.59 -3.97 -0.07
CA GLY A 112 0.48 -4.24 -1.02
C GLY A 112 0.11 -5.39 -1.97
N ASP A 113 1.07 -6.23 -2.29
CA ASP A 113 0.89 -7.31 -3.25
C ASP A 113 0.74 -8.70 -2.62
N MET A 114 0.41 -8.75 -1.31
CA MET A 114 0.20 -10.03 -0.63
C MET A 114 -0.91 -10.86 -1.30
N GLU A 115 -0.73 -12.16 -1.27
CA GLU A 115 -1.70 -13.13 -1.74
C GLU A 115 -2.60 -13.63 -0.60
N ARG A 116 -3.63 -14.41 -0.95
CA ARG A 116 -4.67 -14.91 -0.03
C ARG A 116 -4.14 -15.57 1.23
N ALA A 117 -3.00 -16.28 1.14
CA ALA A 117 -2.42 -16.96 2.29
C ALA A 117 -1.93 -15.95 3.34
N THR A 118 -1.34 -14.85 2.91
CA THR A 118 -0.87 -13.78 3.79
C THR A 118 -2.00 -12.87 4.23
N GLU A 119 -2.99 -12.58 3.36
CA GLU A 119 -4.25 -11.91 3.76
C GLU A 119 -4.95 -12.67 4.90
N LYS A 120 -5.03 -13.99 4.78
CA LYS A 120 -5.60 -14.83 5.84
C LYS A 120 -4.84 -14.69 7.15
N LYS A 121 -3.50 -14.72 7.12
CA LYS A 121 -2.69 -14.50 8.31
C LYS A 121 -2.93 -13.11 8.92
N LEU A 122 -3.07 -12.08 8.08
CA LEU A 122 -3.34 -10.72 8.53
C LEU A 122 -4.62 -10.67 9.39
N ILE A 123 -5.74 -11.17 8.87
CA ILE A 123 -7.02 -11.18 9.57
C ILE A 123 -7.10 -12.17 10.75
N GLU A 124 -6.24 -13.19 10.78
CA GLU A 124 -6.13 -14.12 11.92
C GLU A 124 -5.22 -13.57 13.03
N THR A 125 -4.30 -12.67 12.70
CA THR A 125 -3.30 -12.14 13.64
C THR A 125 -3.76 -10.82 14.26
N TYR A 126 -4.41 -9.98 13.46
CA TYR A 126 -4.80 -8.63 13.87
C TYR A 126 -6.31 -8.44 13.79
N GLU A 127 -6.84 -7.72 14.75
CA GLU A 127 -8.24 -7.27 14.74
C GLU A 127 -8.29 -5.99 13.88
N LEU A 128 -8.82 -6.11 12.66
CA LEU A 128 -8.98 -4.99 11.74
C LEU A 128 -10.37 -4.40 11.87
N PRO A 129 -10.54 -3.06 11.83
CA PRO A 129 -11.85 -2.43 11.78
C PRO A 129 -12.56 -2.66 10.43
N GLU A 130 -13.84 -2.28 10.35
CA GLU A 130 -14.50 -2.09 9.05
C GLU A 130 -13.79 -0.96 8.30
N MET A 131 -13.57 -1.12 6.99
CA MET A 131 -12.82 -0.16 6.19
C MET A 131 -13.74 0.71 5.34
N ASP A 132 -13.55 2.02 5.34
CA ASP A 132 -14.17 2.86 4.31
C ASP A 132 -13.54 2.58 2.94
N VAL A 133 -12.22 2.39 2.93
CA VAL A 133 -11.46 2.19 1.69
C VAL A 133 -10.46 1.04 1.80
N LEU A 134 -10.45 0.20 0.78
CA LEU A 134 -9.42 -0.82 0.60
C LEU A 134 -8.67 -0.57 -0.72
N MET A 135 -7.35 -0.51 -0.66
CA MET A 135 -6.51 -0.67 -1.87
C MET A 135 -6.46 -2.15 -2.21
N ALA A 136 -7.00 -2.50 -3.38
CA ALA A 136 -7.01 -3.90 -3.83
C ALA A 136 -5.59 -4.45 -3.97
N GLY A 137 -5.34 -5.59 -3.38
CA GLY A 137 -4.03 -6.22 -3.40
C GLY A 137 -3.56 -6.57 -4.81
N HIS A 138 -2.27 -6.39 -5.05
CA HIS A 138 -1.55 -6.82 -6.24
C HIS A 138 -2.25 -6.37 -7.54
N HIS A 139 -2.59 -5.09 -7.62
CA HIS A 139 -3.23 -4.45 -8.79
C HIS A 139 -4.51 -5.13 -9.28
N GLY A 140 -5.21 -5.86 -8.39
CA GLY A 140 -6.37 -6.68 -8.73
C GLY A 140 -6.00 -8.04 -9.31
N SER A 141 -4.92 -8.65 -8.84
CA SER A 141 -4.54 -10.04 -9.15
C SER A 141 -5.63 -11.01 -8.74
N LYS A 142 -5.78 -12.09 -9.50
CA LYS A 142 -6.71 -13.18 -9.17
C LYS A 142 -6.42 -13.85 -7.81
N ASN A 143 -5.18 -13.75 -7.34
CA ASN A 143 -4.69 -14.38 -6.12
C ASN A 143 -4.84 -13.51 -4.87
N SER A 144 -5.20 -12.24 -5.02
CA SER A 144 -5.31 -11.26 -3.93
C SER A 144 -6.74 -10.76 -3.74
N THR A 145 -6.96 -9.95 -2.72
CA THR A 145 -8.27 -9.41 -2.32
C THR A 145 -9.31 -10.53 -2.16
N SER A 146 -8.99 -11.47 -1.28
CA SER A 146 -9.79 -12.67 -1.04
C SER A 146 -11.19 -12.35 -0.50
N LYS A 147 -12.11 -13.32 -0.61
CA LYS A 147 -13.43 -13.19 0.00
C LYS A 147 -13.31 -13.07 1.52
N GLU A 148 -12.40 -13.82 2.11
CA GLU A 148 -12.14 -13.83 3.54
C GLU A 148 -11.69 -12.45 4.05
N LEU A 149 -10.80 -11.79 3.33
CA LEU A 149 -10.41 -10.41 3.64
C LEU A 149 -11.61 -9.45 3.50
N LEU A 150 -12.35 -9.52 2.38
CA LEU A 150 -13.51 -8.67 2.15
C LEU A 150 -14.60 -8.84 3.22
N ASP A 151 -14.85 -10.08 3.64
CA ASP A 151 -15.81 -10.36 4.70
C ASP A 151 -15.34 -9.82 6.07
N ALA A 152 -14.04 -9.78 6.31
CA ALA A 152 -13.46 -9.31 7.57
C ALA A 152 -13.47 -7.77 7.67
N VAL A 153 -13.16 -7.07 6.57
CA VAL A 153 -12.98 -5.61 6.59
C VAL A 153 -14.13 -4.84 5.90
N THR A 154 -15.08 -5.51 5.29
CA THR A 154 -16.35 -4.98 4.70
C THR A 154 -16.20 -3.60 4.01
N PRO A 155 -15.27 -3.41 3.04
CA PRO A 155 -14.95 -2.10 2.53
C PRO A 155 -16.12 -1.50 1.72
N GLY A 156 -16.45 -0.22 1.97
CA GLY A 156 -17.42 0.51 1.16
C GLY A 156 -16.87 0.83 -0.23
N THR A 157 -15.61 1.26 -0.29
CA THR A 157 -14.91 1.63 -1.53
C THR A 157 -13.66 0.79 -1.72
N VAL A 158 -13.41 0.35 -2.96
CA VAL A 158 -12.16 -0.34 -3.32
C VAL A 158 -11.48 0.40 -4.46
N ILE A 159 -10.21 0.75 -4.27
CA ILE A 159 -9.36 1.35 -5.29
C ILE A 159 -8.43 0.29 -5.84
N ILE A 160 -8.36 0.19 -7.17
CA ILE A 160 -7.40 -0.66 -7.87
C ILE A 160 -6.38 0.24 -8.54
N SER A 161 -5.17 0.30 -7.98
CA SER A 161 -4.03 0.97 -8.62
C SER A 161 -3.50 0.07 -9.74
N VAL A 162 -3.74 0.44 -10.98
CA VAL A 162 -3.37 -0.36 -12.15
C VAL A 162 -3.17 0.54 -13.37
N GLY A 163 -2.17 0.21 -14.17
CA GLY A 163 -1.93 0.84 -15.47
C GLY A 163 -2.05 -0.17 -16.61
N SER A 164 -1.64 0.24 -17.81
CA SER A 164 -1.50 -0.67 -18.95
C SER A 164 -0.47 -1.75 -18.62
N ASN A 165 -0.87 -3.01 -18.64
CA ASN A 165 -0.02 -4.13 -18.25
C ASN A 165 -0.26 -5.35 -19.13
N SER A 166 0.72 -6.28 -19.14
CA SER A 166 0.64 -7.57 -19.83
C SER A 166 0.24 -8.74 -18.93
N TYR A 167 0.06 -8.49 -17.62
CA TYR A 167 -0.29 -9.50 -16.62
C TYR A 167 -1.78 -9.85 -16.60
N GLY A 168 -2.61 -9.02 -17.24
CA GLY A 168 -4.06 -9.17 -17.26
C GLY A 168 -4.73 -8.65 -15.98
N HIS A 169 -4.10 -7.67 -15.32
CA HIS A 169 -4.68 -7.01 -14.15
C HIS A 169 -5.51 -5.78 -14.54
N PRO A 170 -6.60 -5.48 -13.80
CA PRO A 170 -7.20 -6.36 -12.82
C PRO A 170 -7.87 -7.56 -13.49
N ALA A 171 -7.73 -8.73 -12.88
CA ALA A 171 -8.36 -9.95 -13.37
C ALA A 171 -9.90 -9.91 -13.15
N GLU A 172 -10.61 -10.73 -13.89
CA GLU A 172 -12.10 -10.73 -13.84
C GLU A 172 -12.63 -11.28 -12.50
N ASP A 173 -11.92 -12.23 -11.90
CA ASP A 173 -12.35 -12.88 -10.65
C ASP A 173 -12.38 -11.90 -9.45
N PRO A 174 -11.36 -11.08 -9.15
CA PRO A 174 -11.47 -10.07 -8.11
C PRO A 174 -12.55 -9.03 -8.43
N LEU A 175 -12.70 -8.56 -9.67
CA LEU A 175 -13.75 -7.62 -10.03
C LEU A 175 -15.16 -8.18 -9.73
N ARG A 176 -15.40 -9.45 -10.07
CA ARG A 176 -16.65 -10.13 -9.72
C ARG A 176 -16.85 -10.28 -8.21
N ARG A 177 -15.77 -10.54 -7.47
CA ARG A 177 -15.80 -10.69 -6.01
C ARG A 177 -16.14 -9.38 -5.33
N LEU A 178 -15.50 -8.28 -5.73
CA LEU A 178 -15.78 -6.93 -5.26
C LEU A 178 -17.20 -6.48 -5.55
N ALA A 179 -17.69 -6.71 -6.80
CA ALA A 179 -19.05 -6.39 -7.15
C ALA A 179 -20.10 -7.18 -6.33
N ARG A 180 -19.81 -8.44 -5.99
CA ARG A 180 -20.66 -9.25 -5.12
C ARG A 180 -20.63 -8.79 -3.66
N ALA A 181 -19.52 -8.24 -3.22
CA ALA A 181 -19.40 -7.63 -1.89
C ALA A 181 -20.12 -6.27 -1.79
N GLY A 182 -20.58 -5.71 -2.91
CA GLY A 182 -21.29 -4.43 -2.94
C GLY A 182 -20.39 -3.20 -2.87
N CYS A 183 -19.08 -3.37 -3.11
CA CYS A 183 -18.13 -2.27 -3.06
C CYS A 183 -18.26 -1.32 -4.27
N ASP A 184 -18.07 -0.04 -4.05
CA ASP A 184 -17.79 0.93 -5.11
C ASP A 184 -16.36 0.73 -5.60
N ILE A 185 -16.17 0.54 -6.93
CA ILE A 185 -14.88 0.16 -7.50
C ILE A 185 -14.32 1.30 -8.35
N TYR A 186 -13.16 1.83 -7.97
CA TYR A 186 -12.40 2.80 -8.73
C TYR A 186 -11.10 2.19 -9.24
N ARG A 187 -10.77 2.45 -10.52
CA ARG A 187 -9.58 1.91 -11.18
C ARG A 187 -8.80 3.06 -11.80
N THR A 188 -7.49 3.13 -11.54
CA THR A 188 -6.65 4.22 -12.05
C THR A 188 -6.48 4.19 -13.56
N ASP A 189 -6.54 3.02 -14.21
CA ASP A 189 -6.50 2.88 -15.68
C ASP A 189 -7.77 3.40 -16.39
N ARG A 190 -8.87 3.59 -15.66
CA ARG A 190 -10.15 4.09 -16.20
C ARG A 190 -10.53 5.47 -15.70
N HIS A 191 -10.23 5.76 -14.45
CA HIS A 191 -10.66 6.98 -13.77
C HIS A 191 -9.52 8.00 -13.60
N GLY A 192 -8.27 7.62 -13.92
CA GLY A 192 -7.11 8.46 -13.66
C GLY A 192 -6.82 8.58 -12.16
N THR A 193 -6.44 9.76 -11.73
CA THR A 193 -6.21 10.03 -10.30
C THR A 193 -7.54 9.97 -9.54
N VAL A 194 -7.55 9.21 -8.45
CA VAL A 194 -8.71 9.09 -7.54
C VAL A 194 -8.43 9.95 -6.32
N TYR A 195 -9.35 10.87 -6.03
CA TYR A 195 -9.34 11.68 -4.81
C TYR A 195 -10.48 11.24 -3.91
N LEU A 196 -10.17 11.04 -2.65
CA LEU A 196 -11.17 10.77 -1.61
C LEU A 196 -11.13 11.93 -0.61
N SER A 197 -12.31 12.40 -0.23
CA SER A 197 -12.47 13.38 0.84
C SER A 197 -13.56 12.88 1.79
N PHE A 198 -13.29 12.97 3.05
CA PHE A 198 -14.22 12.63 4.12
C PHE A 198 -14.56 13.93 4.87
N ASP A 199 -15.85 14.14 5.15
CA ASP A 199 -16.36 15.31 5.85
C ASP A 199 -16.23 15.19 7.38
#